data_157d7a91ef90b6f243a550f4e0a4f6c3
#
_entry.id   157d7a91ef90b6f243a550f4e0a4f6c3
#
_cell.length_a   1.000
_cell.length_b   1.000
_cell.length_c   1.000
_cell.angle_alpha   90.00
_cell.angle_beta   90.00
_cell.angle_gamma   90.00
#
_symmetry.space_group_name_H-M   'P 1'
#
loop_
_entity.id
_entity.type
_entity.pdbx_description
1 polymer ?
#
loop_
_entity_poly.entity_id
_entity_poly.type
_entity_poly.pdbx_seq_one_letter_code
_entity_poly.pdbx_strand_id
1 'polypeptide(L)'
;AQVTDQEISSTSSYVQMITGNRPCIMRPPTGATDDVSCANVAAVDDGYPLIMWCVDTIDWQHHDVATTCDTIRSKVKDGAIVLMHDMEASSAQASQIIIPELIAAGYELVTVSEMAAARGGMVPGQVYNYFDPALGQTQAETEIQPETTTLTSVETQAQQSEVETQASTSGQSQSENQTEGSQPAESAPDITSESAALEDS
;
A
#
# COMPACT_ATOMS: atom_id res chain seq x y z
N ALA A 1 16.10 -11.31 -19.87
CA ALA A 1 14.79 -10.72 -20.19
C ALA A 1 13.66 -11.75 -20.06
N GLN A 2 13.68 -12.83 -20.85
CA GLN A 2 12.56 -13.80 -20.87
C GLN A 2 12.28 -14.50 -19.52
N VAL A 3 13.31 -14.87 -18.75
CA VAL A 3 13.16 -15.47 -17.43
C VAL A 3 12.58 -14.45 -16.44
N THR A 4 13.08 -13.23 -16.45
CA THR A 4 12.60 -12.15 -15.58
C THR A 4 11.13 -11.84 -15.86
N ASP A 5 10.74 -11.77 -17.13
CA ASP A 5 9.35 -11.55 -17.55
C ASP A 5 8.43 -12.65 -17.01
N GLN A 6 8.80 -13.91 -17.20
CA GLN A 6 8.00 -15.04 -16.73
C GLN A 6 7.85 -15.05 -15.19
N GLU A 7 8.93 -14.81 -14.43
CA GLU A 7 8.91 -14.80 -12.97
C GLU A 7 8.03 -13.68 -12.43
N ILE A 8 8.15 -12.47 -12.96
CA ILE A 8 7.37 -11.31 -12.51
C ILE A 8 5.90 -11.48 -12.89
N SER A 9 5.60 -11.84 -14.14
CA SER A 9 4.22 -12.01 -14.62
C SER A 9 3.49 -13.13 -13.88
N SER A 10 4.17 -14.26 -13.62
CA SER A 10 3.60 -15.37 -12.85
C SER A 10 3.29 -14.94 -11.42
N THR A 11 4.24 -14.30 -10.74
CA THR A 11 4.06 -13.81 -9.37
C THR A 11 2.92 -12.80 -9.30
N SER A 12 2.87 -11.84 -10.20
CA SER A 12 1.81 -10.83 -10.27
C SER A 12 0.43 -11.46 -10.49
N SER A 13 0.36 -12.48 -11.34
CA SER A 13 -0.88 -13.22 -11.60
C SER A 13 -1.35 -13.99 -10.37
N TYR A 14 -0.45 -14.65 -9.64
CA TYR A 14 -0.79 -15.34 -8.39
C TYR A 14 -1.26 -14.37 -7.30
N VAL A 15 -0.58 -13.24 -7.12
CA VAL A 15 -1.01 -12.21 -6.16
C VAL A 15 -2.39 -11.70 -6.53
N GLN A 16 -2.63 -11.38 -7.80
CA GLN A 16 -3.95 -10.93 -8.26
C GLN A 16 -5.04 -11.98 -8.05
N MET A 17 -4.75 -13.24 -8.32
CA MET A 17 -5.71 -14.33 -8.10
C MET A 17 -6.10 -14.49 -6.62
N ILE A 18 -5.15 -14.28 -5.70
CA ILE A 18 -5.37 -14.45 -4.26
C ILE A 18 -6.02 -13.20 -3.64
N THR A 19 -5.56 -12.00 -4.02
CA THR A 19 -5.96 -10.74 -3.36
C THR A 19 -7.04 -9.97 -4.12
N GLY A 20 -7.31 -10.32 -5.38
CA GLY A 20 -8.16 -9.56 -6.29
C GLY A 20 -7.47 -8.34 -6.91
N ASN A 21 -6.26 -7.98 -6.47
CA ASN A 21 -5.53 -6.80 -6.92
C ASN A 21 -4.18 -7.20 -7.52
N ARG A 22 -3.85 -6.58 -8.66
CA ARG A 22 -2.52 -6.72 -9.25
C ARG A 22 -1.51 -5.85 -8.49
N PRO A 23 -0.29 -6.36 -8.23
CA PRO A 23 0.78 -5.51 -7.69
C PRO A 23 1.09 -4.33 -8.61
N CYS A 24 1.38 -3.17 -8.04
CA CYS A 24 1.71 -1.96 -8.79
C CYS A 24 3.15 -1.48 -8.53
N ILE A 25 3.86 -2.12 -7.63
CA ILE A 25 5.26 -1.83 -7.28
C ILE A 25 6.02 -3.15 -7.14
N MET A 26 7.33 -3.08 -7.30
CA MET A 26 8.22 -4.22 -7.10
C MET A 26 9.43 -3.82 -6.27
N ARG A 27 9.86 -4.70 -5.37
CA ARG A 27 11.16 -4.62 -4.72
C ARG A 27 12.06 -5.73 -5.26
N PRO A 28 13.21 -5.40 -5.87
CA PRO A 28 14.12 -6.43 -6.38
C PRO A 28 14.66 -7.31 -5.25
N PRO A 29 14.72 -8.62 -5.45
CA PRO A 29 15.38 -9.51 -4.50
C PRO A 29 16.81 -9.04 -4.22
N THR A 30 17.22 -9.09 -2.97
CA THR A 30 18.56 -8.63 -2.49
C THR A 30 18.92 -7.17 -2.81
N GLY A 31 17.98 -6.39 -3.34
CA GLY A 31 18.23 -5.00 -3.74
C GLY A 31 19.03 -4.84 -5.04
N ALA A 32 19.01 -5.84 -5.93
CA ALA A 32 19.72 -5.77 -7.20
C ALA A 32 19.02 -4.79 -8.18
N THR A 33 19.70 -3.69 -8.53
CA THR A 33 19.18 -2.61 -9.39
C THR A 33 20.19 -2.23 -10.47
N ASP A 34 20.72 -3.21 -11.20
CA ASP A 34 21.51 -2.91 -12.38
C ASP A 34 20.63 -2.47 -13.57
N ASP A 35 21.23 -1.74 -14.52
CA ASP A 35 20.51 -1.15 -15.66
C ASP A 35 19.73 -2.19 -16.49
N VAL A 36 20.27 -3.41 -16.62
CA VAL A 36 19.62 -4.49 -17.38
C VAL A 36 18.40 -5.01 -16.65
N SER A 37 18.51 -5.19 -15.32
CA SER A 37 17.39 -5.62 -14.47
C SER A 37 16.28 -4.57 -14.46
N CYS A 38 16.61 -3.29 -14.31
CA CYS A 38 15.66 -2.19 -14.35
C CYS A 38 14.91 -2.11 -15.70
N ALA A 39 15.65 -2.23 -16.82
CA ALA A 39 15.04 -2.23 -18.15
C ALA A 39 14.14 -3.45 -18.39
N ASN A 40 14.52 -4.63 -17.89
CA ASN A 40 13.71 -5.83 -17.98
C ASN A 40 12.41 -5.69 -17.19
N VAL A 41 12.46 -5.14 -15.97
CA VAL A 41 11.28 -4.92 -15.14
C VAL A 41 10.34 -3.87 -15.75
N ALA A 42 10.89 -2.83 -16.38
CA ALA A 42 10.11 -1.82 -17.09
C ALA A 42 9.35 -2.39 -18.31
N ALA A 43 9.86 -3.48 -18.88
CA ALA A 43 9.28 -4.09 -20.08
C ALA A 43 8.26 -5.20 -19.79
N VAL A 44 8.10 -5.62 -18.52
CA VAL A 44 7.15 -6.67 -18.12
C VAL A 44 5.75 -6.10 -17.96
N ASP A 45 4.77 -6.63 -18.67
CA ASP A 45 3.36 -6.19 -18.64
C ASP A 45 3.25 -4.64 -18.83
N ASP A 46 2.74 -3.94 -17.80
CA ASP A 46 2.69 -2.47 -17.77
C ASP A 46 3.95 -1.85 -17.13
N GLY A 47 4.94 -2.70 -16.79
CA GLY A 47 6.14 -2.32 -16.06
C GLY A 47 5.90 -2.06 -14.57
N TYR A 48 6.99 -2.06 -13.80
CA TYR A 48 6.96 -1.79 -12.36
C TYR A 48 7.99 -0.73 -11.98
N PRO A 49 7.65 0.24 -11.15
CA PRO A 49 8.64 1.02 -10.41
C PRO A 49 9.32 0.11 -9.38
N LEU A 50 10.63 0.30 -9.20
CA LEU A 50 11.45 -0.49 -8.29
C LEU A 50 11.61 0.26 -6.97
N ILE A 51 11.15 -0.35 -5.89
CA ILE A 51 11.19 0.27 -4.57
C ILE A 51 12.39 -0.26 -3.80
N MET A 52 13.26 0.66 -3.44
CA MET A 52 14.41 0.45 -2.57
C MET A 52 14.20 1.20 -1.25
N TRP A 53 15.25 1.55 -0.54
CA TRP A 53 15.21 2.24 0.75
C TRP A 53 16.37 3.22 0.91
N CYS A 54 16.19 4.22 1.74
CA CYS A 54 17.26 5.12 2.17
C CYS A 54 17.66 4.91 3.63
N VAL A 55 16.87 4.17 4.40
CA VAL A 55 17.19 3.77 5.77
C VAL A 55 17.26 2.25 5.83
N ASP A 56 18.46 1.70 5.87
CA ASP A 56 18.71 0.29 6.10
C ASP A 56 19.00 0.09 7.59
N THR A 57 18.17 -0.71 8.24
CA THR A 57 18.32 -1.03 9.66
C THR A 57 19.34 -2.14 9.92
N ILE A 58 19.59 -2.98 8.92
CA ILE A 58 20.42 -4.19 9.01
C ILE A 58 19.93 -5.13 10.14
N ASP A 59 18.65 -5.08 10.43
CA ASP A 59 17.97 -5.82 11.51
C ASP A 59 18.16 -7.35 11.41
N TRP A 60 18.18 -7.86 10.19
CA TRP A 60 18.41 -9.28 9.88
C TRP A 60 19.81 -9.79 10.29
N GLN A 61 20.78 -8.90 10.48
CA GLN A 61 22.14 -9.27 10.83
C GLN A 61 22.42 -9.16 12.32
N HIS A 62 21.97 -8.10 12.99
CA HIS A 62 22.28 -7.85 14.39
C HIS A 62 21.20 -8.33 15.36
N HIS A 63 19.97 -8.51 14.91
CA HIS A 63 18.83 -8.98 15.70
C HIS A 63 18.60 -8.20 17.01
N ASP A 64 18.92 -6.91 17.02
CA ASP A 64 18.89 -6.04 18.20
C ASP A 64 17.87 -4.92 18.06
N VAL A 65 16.94 -4.87 19.02
CA VAL A 65 15.83 -3.91 19.05
C VAL A 65 16.32 -2.47 19.17
N ALA A 66 17.26 -2.22 20.06
CA ALA A 66 17.76 -0.87 20.34
C ALA A 66 18.51 -0.30 19.13
N THR A 67 19.41 -1.10 18.54
CA THR A 67 20.16 -0.73 17.34
C THR A 67 19.23 -0.43 16.16
N THR A 68 18.17 -1.23 15.96
CA THR A 68 17.14 -0.98 14.94
C THR A 68 16.45 0.37 15.17
N CYS A 69 15.96 0.63 16.38
CA CYS A 69 15.32 1.89 16.73
C CYS A 69 16.25 3.09 16.57
N ASP A 70 17.49 3.01 17.05
CA ASP A 70 18.48 4.10 16.97
C ASP A 70 18.89 4.40 15.53
N THR A 71 18.99 3.37 14.69
CA THR A 71 19.23 3.55 13.25
C THR A 71 18.10 4.34 12.60
N ILE A 72 16.84 3.99 12.89
CA ILE A 72 15.70 4.71 12.33
C ILE A 72 15.65 6.15 12.85
N ARG A 73 15.76 6.37 14.18
CA ARG A 73 15.76 7.72 14.78
C ARG A 73 16.78 8.65 14.18
N SER A 74 17.98 8.11 13.90
CA SER A 74 19.10 8.92 13.40
C SER A 74 19.03 9.23 11.91
N LYS A 75 18.30 8.44 11.11
CA LYS A 75 18.33 8.53 9.64
C LYS A 75 16.99 8.88 9.01
N VAL A 76 15.87 8.68 9.73
CA VAL A 76 14.56 8.96 9.17
C VAL A 76 14.36 10.44 8.90
N LYS A 77 13.70 10.74 7.79
CA LYS A 77 13.29 12.08 7.36
C LYS A 77 12.03 11.99 6.52
N ASP A 78 11.38 13.12 6.26
CA ASP A 78 10.19 13.15 5.40
C ASP A 78 10.51 12.57 4.01
N GLY A 79 9.65 11.66 3.53
CA GLY A 79 9.83 10.93 2.28
C GLY A 79 10.74 9.70 2.38
N ALA A 80 11.25 9.35 3.55
CA ALA A 80 12.11 8.19 3.74
C ALA A 80 11.37 6.87 3.56
N ILE A 81 12.03 5.92 2.93
CA ILE A 81 11.64 4.51 2.90
C ILE A 81 12.58 3.75 3.83
N VAL A 82 12.01 3.05 4.82
CA VAL A 82 12.74 2.28 5.83
C VAL A 82 12.64 0.80 5.51
N LEU A 83 13.77 0.10 5.48
CA LEU A 83 13.84 -1.35 5.33
C LEU A 83 13.91 -2.04 6.68
N MET A 84 13.00 -2.99 6.88
CA MET A 84 12.97 -3.94 8.00
C MET A 84 12.51 -5.31 7.49
N HIS A 85 12.74 -6.37 8.28
CA HIS A 85 12.38 -7.73 7.93
C HIS A 85 11.37 -8.31 8.92
N ASP A 86 10.19 -8.69 8.44
CA ASP A 86 9.06 -9.16 9.26
C ASP A 86 9.26 -10.55 9.89
N MET A 87 10.19 -11.33 9.34
CA MET A 87 10.59 -12.63 9.89
C MET A 87 11.45 -12.53 11.16
N GLU A 88 11.96 -11.32 11.47
CA GLU A 88 12.82 -11.07 12.62
C GLU A 88 12.00 -10.59 13.82
N ALA A 89 12.01 -11.37 14.92
CA ALA A 89 11.27 -11.00 16.15
C ALA A 89 11.73 -9.66 16.74
N SER A 90 13.02 -9.33 16.64
CA SER A 90 13.58 -8.04 17.05
C SER A 90 13.01 -6.88 16.23
N SER A 91 12.77 -7.07 14.94
CA SER A 91 12.20 -6.05 14.06
C SER A 91 10.74 -5.78 14.41
N ALA A 92 9.97 -6.84 14.70
CA ALA A 92 8.60 -6.70 15.17
C ALA A 92 8.55 -5.94 16.53
N GLN A 93 9.46 -6.22 17.47
CA GLN A 93 9.56 -5.51 18.73
C GLN A 93 10.00 -4.05 18.54
N ALA A 94 10.98 -3.80 17.68
CA ALA A 94 11.43 -2.44 17.35
C ALA A 94 10.29 -1.62 16.74
N SER A 95 9.47 -2.22 15.88
CA SER A 95 8.30 -1.55 15.28
C SER A 95 7.28 -1.08 16.32
N GLN A 96 7.04 -1.87 17.38
CA GLN A 96 6.15 -1.48 18.47
C GLN A 96 6.64 -0.26 19.26
N ILE A 97 7.94 0.00 19.23
CA ILE A 97 8.56 1.14 19.91
C ILE A 97 8.64 2.34 18.95
N ILE A 98 9.22 2.13 17.77
CA ILE A 98 9.59 3.24 16.89
C ILE A 98 8.38 3.87 16.19
N ILE A 99 7.35 3.09 15.84
CA ILE A 99 6.15 3.61 15.17
C ILE A 99 5.43 4.66 16.02
N PRO A 100 5.09 4.40 17.30
CA PRO A 100 4.49 5.42 18.16
C PRO A 100 5.37 6.65 18.36
N GLU A 101 6.71 6.47 18.43
CA GLU A 101 7.65 7.59 18.57
C GLU A 101 7.65 8.49 17.33
N LEU A 102 7.66 7.90 16.13
CA LEU A 102 7.59 8.65 14.87
C LEU A 102 6.28 9.43 14.74
N ILE A 103 5.16 8.81 15.10
CA ILE A 103 3.86 9.48 15.12
C ILE A 103 3.87 10.65 16.12
N ALA A 104 4.40 10.45 17.32
CA ALA A 104 4.54 11.51 18.31
C ALA A 104 5.48 12.64 17.87
N ALA A 105 6.47 12.34 17.04
CA ALA A 105 7.37 13.31 16.42
C ALA A 105 6.75 14.05 15.21
N GLY A 106 5.50 13.73 14.84
CA GLY A 106 4.76 14.38 13.76
C GLY A 106 4.92 13.74 12.38
N TYR A 107 5.51 12.54 12.31
CA TYR A 107 5.52 11.78 11.05
C TYR A 107 4.17 11.11 10.82
N GLU A 108 3.75 11.09 9.57
CA GLU A 108 2.66 10.26 9.07
C GLU A 108 3.26 9.04 8.38
N LEU A 109 2.84 7.83 8.80
CA LEU A 109 3.26 6.59 8.19
C LEU A 109 2.24 6.20 7.11
N VAL A 110 2.69 6.17 5.88
CA VAL A 110 1.85 5.91 4.71
C VAL A 110 2.41 4.77 3.88
N THR A 111 1.62 4.21 2.99
CA THR A 111 2.12 3.25 2.01
C THR A 111 3.02 3.96 0.98
N VAL A 112 3.89 3.19 0.32
CA VAL A 112 4.73 3.72 -0.77
C VAL A 112 3.87 4.34 -1.88
N SER A 113 2.73 3.75 -2.19
CA SER A 113 1.82 4.25 -3.22
C SER A 113 1.18 5.59 -2.84
N GLU A 114 0.79 5.79 -1.59
CA GLU A 114 0.27 7.06 -1.07
C GLU A 114 1.36 8.14 -1.09
N MET A 115 2.58 7.79 -0.63
CA MET A 115 3.73 8.69 -0.69
C MET A 115 4.03 9.11 -2.14
N ALA A 116 4.07 8.15 -3.06
CA ALA A 116 4.30 8.43 -4.47
C ALA A 116 3.22 9.35 -5.06
N ALA A 117 1.94 9.08 -4.77
CA ALA A 117 0.84 9.93 -5.24
C ALA A 117 0.98 11.38 -4.76
N ALA A 118 1.44 11.59 -3.52
CA ALA A 118 1.68 12.92 -2.95
C ALA A 118 2.97 13.60 -3.46
N ARG A 119 3.86 12.87 -4.16
CA ARG A 119 5.22 13.32 -4.53
C ARG A 119 5.52 13.15 -6.03
N GLY A 120 4.51 13.29 -6.89
CA GLY A 120 4.70 13.30 -8.34
C GLY A 120 4.61 11.95 -9.04
N GLY A 121 4.25 10.88 -8.32
CA GLY A 121 4.04 9.56 -8.88
C GLY A 121 5.31 8.71 -9.02
N MET A 122 5.17 7.59 -9.71
CA MET A 122 6.25 6.66 -10.02
C MET A 122 6.21 6.25 -11.49
N VAL A 123 7.38 5.98 -12.06
CA VAL A 123 7.57 5.57 -13.44
C VAL A 123 8.12 4.14 -13.49
N PRO A 124 7.57 3.23 -14.32
CA PRO A 124 8.10 1.88 -14.51
C PRO A 124 9.60 1.88 -14.85
N GLY A 125 10.33 0.95 -14.27
CA GLY A 125 11.77 0.80 -14.46
C GLY A 125 12.65 1.79 -13.69
N GLN A 126 12.07 2.81 -13.06
CA GLN A 126 12.82 3.72 -12.19
C GLN A 126 12.93 3.19 -10.77
N VAL A 127 14.06 3.50 -10.13
CA VAL A 127 14.39 3.10 -8.76
C VAL A 127 14.06 4.24 -7.80
N TYR A 128 13.27 3.93 -6.76
CA TYR A 128 12.85 4.86 -5.73
C TYR A 128 13.35 4.39 -4.37
N ASN A 129 14.32 5.07 -3.80
CA ASN A 129 14.82 4.84 -2.44
C ASN A 129 14.38 5.94 -1.45
N TYR A 130 13.79 7.01 -1.97
CA TYR A 130 13.37 8.19 -1.24
C TYR A 130 12.41 9.01 -2.10
N PHE A 131 11.44 9.69 -1.49
CA PHE A 131 10.55 10.62 -2.16
C PHE A 131 10.82 12.05 -1.70
N ASP A 132 11.26 12.91 -2.63
CA ASP A 132 11.60 14.30 -2.31
C ASP A 132 10.35 15.10 -1.91
N PRO A 133 10.31 15.70 -0.70
CA PRO A 133 9.23 16.56 -0.28
C PRO A 133 8.94 17.74 -1.23
N ALA A 134 9.96 18.24 -1.91
CA ALA A 134 9.82 19.37 -2.85
C ALA A 134 8.92 19.04 -4.03
N LEU A 135 8.85 17.77 -4.47
CA LEU A 135 8.01 17.39 -5.61
C LEU A 135 6.51 17.50 -5.33
N GLY A 136 6.09 17.32 -4.06
CA GLY A 136 4.69 17.49 -3.65
C GLY A 136 4.25 18.95 -3.58
N GLN A 137 5.14 19.85 -3.26
CA GLN A 137 4.84 21.29 -3.14
C GLN A 137 4.56 21.95 -4.49
N THR A 138 5.22 21.50 -5.55
CA THR A 138 5.05 22.06 -6.90
C THR A 138 3.65 21.81 -7.47
N GLN A 139 2.97 20.71 -7.05
CA GLN A 139 1.60 20.42 -7.50
C GLN A 139 0.55 21.22 -6.72
N ALA A 140 0.78 21.47 -5.43
CA ALA A 140 -0.12 22.25 -4.60
C ALA A 140 -0.18 23.75 -5.01
N GLU A 141 0.93 24.29 -5.49
CA GLU A 141 0.98 25.69 -5.97
C GLU A 141 0.33 25.89 -7.35
N THR A 142 0.21 24.82 -8.15
CA THR A 142 -0.41 24.91 -9.49
C THR A 142 -1.94 24.82 -9.44
N GLU A 143 -2.54 24.30 -8.37
CA GLU A 143 -4.00 24.19 -8.20
C GLU A 143 -4.68 25.43 -7.60
N ILE A 144 -3.93 26.42 -7.11
CA ILE A 144 -4.48 27.64 -6.54
C ILE A 144 -4.26 28.84 -7.51
N GLN A 145 -4.81 28.75 -8.69
CA GLN A 145 -5.16 29.96 -9.43
C GLN A 145 -6.68 30.12 -9.41
N PRO A 146 -7.23 31.13 -8.73
CA PRO A 146 -8.65 31.43 -8.86
C PRO A 146 -8.91 31.93 -10.28
N GLU A 147 -9.64 31.13 -11.04
CA GLU A 147 -10.25 31.66 -12.28
C GLU A 147 -11.15 32.83 -11.90
N THR A 148 -10.67 34.02 -12.16
CA THR A 148 -11.48 35.26 -12.12
C THR A 148 -12.46 35.20 -13.27
N THR A 149 -13.58 34.53 -13.03
CA THR A 149 -14.72 34.58 -13.97
C THR A 149 -15.33 35.98 -13.86
N THR A 150 -15.07 36.79 -14.86
CA THR A 150 -15.72 38.06 -15.09
C THR A 150 -17.22 37.82 -15.22
N LEU A 151 -17.99 38.25 -14.23
CA LEU A 151 -19.45 38.27 -14.29
C LEU A 151 -19.88 39.33 -15.29
N THR A 152 -20.26 38.92 -16.49
CA THR A 152 -21.03 39.74 -17.41
C THR A 152 -22.51 39.58 -17.05
N SER A 153 -23.08 40.65 -16.58
CA SER A 153 -24.50 40.83 -16.29
C SER A 153 -25.33 40.61 -17.54
N VAL A 154 -26.31 39.69 -17.50
CA VAL A 154 -27.44 39.68 -18.41
C VAL A 154 -28.73 39.55 -17.61
N GLU A 155 -29.60 40.52 -17.88
CA GLU A 155 -30.88 40.76 -17.24
C GLU A 155 -31.91 39.64 -17.36
N THR A 156 -32.69 39.56 -16.33
CA THR A 156 -34.11 39.23 -16.14
C THR A 156 -34.91 38.78 -17.36
N GLN A 157 -35.52 37.60 -17.26
CA GLN A 157 -36.95 37.43 -17.62
C GLN A 157 -37.58 36.30 -16.81
N ALA A 158 -38.60 36.70 -16.05
CA ALA A 158 -39.50 35.83 -15.31
C ALA A 158 -40.52 35.19 -16.26
N GLN A 159 -40.78 33.91 -16.06
CA GLN A 159 -42.08 33.34 -16.43
C GLN A 159 -42.47 32.22 -15.44
N GLN A 160 -43.59 32.46 -14.82
CA GLN A 160 -44.39 31.55 -13.98
C GLN A 160 -45.10 30.48 -14.85
N SER A 161 -45.24 29.28 -14.33
CA SER A 161 -46.44 28.41 -14.44
C SER A 161 -46.27 27.25 -13.46
N GLU A 162 -46.94 27.26 -12.38
CA GLU A 162 -48.11 26.58 -11.89
C GLU A 162 -48.10 25.03 -12.02
N VAL A 163 -48.05 24.40 -10.85
CA VAL A 163 -48.92 23.39 -10.23
C VAL A 163 -49.35 22.18 -11.08
N GLU A 164 -49.03 20.99 -10.64
CA GLU A 164 -50.04 19.99 -10.34
C GLU A 164 -49.55 18.86 -9.41
N THR A 165 -50.29 18.71 -8.35
CA THR A 165 -50.24 17.69 -7.30
C THR A 165 -50.96 16.44 -7.79
N GLN A 166 -50.38 15.25 -7.60
CA GLN A 166 -51.23 14.06 -7.36
C GLN A 166 -50.50 13.01 -6.50
N ALA A 167 -51.11 12.76 -5.37
CA ALA A 167 -50.86 11.66 -4.46
C ALA A 167 -51.72 10.43 -4.88
N SER A 168 -51.17 9.24 -4.64
CA SER A 168 -51.93 7.99 -4.40
C SER A 168 -50.93 6.94 -3.92
N THR A 169 -50.89 6.58 -2.69
CA THR A 169 -51.64 5.66 -1.85
C THR A 169 -51.45 4.18 -2.17
N SER A 170 -50.89 3.50 -1.17
CA SER A 170 -51.17 2.16 -0.63
C SER A 170 -50.74 0.90 -1.35
N GLY A 171 -50.15 0.00 -0.56
CA GLY A 171 -50.09 -1.43 -0.80
C GLY A 171 -49.15 -2.18 0.16
N GLN A 172 -49.62 -2.49 1.35
CA GLN A 172 -49.05 -3.47 2.27
C GLN A 172 -49.12 -4.89 1.65
N SER A 173 -48.10 -5.71 1.92
CA SER A 173 -48.33 -7.11 2.30
C SER A 173 -47.12 -7.70 3.00
N GLN A 174 -47.38 -8.19 4.18
CA GLN A 174 -46.56 -9.05 5.02
C GLN A 174 -46.51 -10.47 4.40
N SER A 175 -45.40 -11.17 4.61
CA SER A 175 -45.44 -12.60 4.90
C SER A 175 -44.18 -13.03 5.61
N GLU A 176 -44.36 -13.45 6.83
CA GLU A 176 -43.47 -14.25 7.66
C GLU A 176 -43.21 -15.62 7.00
N ASN A 177 -41.98 -16.16 7.15
CA ASN A 177 -41.90 -17.52 7.70
C ASN A 177 -40.48 -17.85 8.23
N GLN A 178 -40.49 -18.43 9.41
CA GLN A 178 -39.42 -19.05 10.20
C GLN A 178 -38.97 -20.37 9.56
N THR A 179 -37.75 -20.78 9.81
CA THR A 179 -37.37 -22.03 10.55
C THR A 179 -35.88 -22.25 10.41
N GLU A 180 -35.18 -22.22 11.51
CA GLU A 180 -34.41 -23.26 12.23
C GLU A 180 -33.58 -24.26 11.42
N GLY A 181 -32.31 -24.44 11.84
CA GLY A 181 -31.48 -25.59 11.52
C GLY A 181 -30.02 -25.43 11.90
N SER A 182 -29.70 -25.59 13.16
CA SER A 182 -28.58 -26.35 13.81
C SER A 182 -27.27 -26.58 13.05
N GLN A 183 -26.19 -26.19 13.76
CA GLN A 183 -24.81 -26.69 13.68
C GLN A 183 -24.71 -28.24 13.79
N PRO A 184 -23.54 -28.85 13.41
CA PRO A 184 -22.44 -28.90 14.36
C PRO A 184 -21.03 -28.72 13.79
N ALA A 185 -20.14 -28.40 14.72
CA ALA A 185 -18.71 -28.32 14.63
C ALA A 185 -18.05 -29.64 14.23
N GLU A 186 -17.01 -29.56 13.43
CA GLU A 186 -16.05 -30.67 13.29
C GLU A 186 -14.62 -30.17 13.49
N SER A 187 -13.97 -30.90 14.33
CA SER A 187 -12.73 -30.75 15.04
C SER A 187 -11.48 -30.76 14.14
N ALA A 188 -10.50 -29.95 14.52
CA ALA A 188 -9.11 -30.00 14.05
C ALA A 188 -8.41 -31.28 14.45
N PRO A 189 -7.49 -31.85 13.66
CA PRO A 189 -6.62 -32.92 14.09
C PRO A 189 -5.38 -32.38 14.79
N ASP A 190 -5.17 -32.95 15.97
CA ASP A 190 -4.01 -32.93 16.84
C ASP A 190 -2.83 -33.63 16.16
N ILE A 191 -1.69 -32.95 16.00
CA ILE A 191 -0.45 -33.60 15.59
C ILE A 191 0.49 -33.60 16.77
N THR A 192 0.41 -34.70 17.50
CA THR A 192 1.38 -35.09 18.52
C THR A 192 2.75 -35.42 17.91
N SER A 193 3.74 -34.88 18.57
CA SER A 193 5.16 -35.13 18.52
C SER A 193 5.56 -36.60 18.26
N GLU A 194 6.49 -36.81 17.34
CA GLU A 194 7.37 -37.95 17.39
C GLU A 194 8.83 -37.53 17.25
N SER A 195 9.51 -37.61 18.36
CA SER A 195 10.95 -37.48 18.51
C SER A 195 11.58 -38.82 18.08
N ALA A 196 12.46 -38.78 17.09
CA ALA A 196 13.36 -39.89 16.83
C ALA A 196 14.80 -39.35 16.75
N ALA A 197 15.53 -39.71 17.79
CA ALA A 197 16.98 -39.66 17.86
C ALA A 197 17.58 -40.60 16.82
N LEU A 198 18.62 -40.20 16.13
CA LEU A 198 19.59 -41.07 15.51
C LEU A 198 20.98 -40.55 15.90
N GLU A 199 21.60 -41.35 16.75
CA GLU A 199 23.01 -41.34 17.08
C GLU A 199 23.83 -42.00 15.97
N ASP A 200 25.07 -41.52 15.84
CA ASP A 200 26.31 -42.18 15.40
C ASP A 200 26.45 -42.76 13.98
N SER A 201 27.34 -42.12 13.22
CA SER A 201 28.65 -42.66 12.73
C SER A 201 29.42 -41.58 12.01
#